data_f72ce62047d42fafde2b533e2137bc77
#
_entry.id   f72ce62047d42fafde2b533e2137bc77
#
_cell.length_a   1.000
_cell.length_b   1.000
_cell.length_c   1.000
_cell.angle_alpha   90.00
_cell.angle_beta   90.00
_cell.angle_gamma   90.00
#
_symmetry.space_group_name_H-M   'P 1'
#
loop_
_entity.id
_entity.type
_entity.pdbx_description
1 polymer ?
#
loop_
_entity_poly.entity_id
_entity_poly.type
_entity_poly.pdbx_seq_one_letter_code
_entity_poly.pdbx_strand_id
1 'polypeptide(L)'
;MPRLKQKLPSYRLHRSSRQAVVTLSGRDYYLGSFDAPESRAEYDRLIQEWLANQRQIMEKSVSKNGKDQGVTINELISQYWVFASGYYVKNLKPTSELHALRFSFKPLVALYGTTAVEVFGPSSLKAVRQKMIDNGLCRTLINRLINRIRRIFKWGVENELVRSSTLEALRAVAPLKRGRCSVRESDPVKPAPESLITAIEPYVSRQVWAMIQLQLLTAMRPGEVIQMRRRDIDTSGAVWLYRPESHKTEHHGIERSIYLGPQAQKFVIPFLNRADDDCLFSPLEADKERRDKLTVARKTPLSCGNRPGTHCARQPKRKPGICYDVNSYRRAINYGCDRAFPWPKHAGRGLDQLTPEERSELKAWRKAHHWHPHQLRHNAATNLRKEFGIEAARLILGHKSVTVTEIYAELDRQKASDIIAKVG
;
A
#
# COMPACT_ATOMS: atom_id res chain seq x y z
N MET A 1 -7.38 -16.66 -24.83
CA MET A 1 -8.22 -15.85 -23.94
C MET A 1 -9.60 -16.51 -23.82
N PRO A 2 -10.07 -16.89 -22.63
CA PRO A 2 -11.43 -17.46 -22.50
C PRO A 2 -12.43 -16.34 -22.78
N ARG A 3 -13.29 -16.55 -23.77
CA ARG A 3 -14.45 -15.66 -24.04
C ARG A 3 -15.35 -15.66 -22.82
N LEU A 4 -15.50 -14.51 -22.15
CA LEU A 4 -16.54 -14.28 -21.14
C LEU A 4 -17.89 -14.53 -21.77
N LYS A 5 -18.50 -15.69 -21.47
CA LYS A 5 -19.89 -16.00 -21.90
C LYS A 5 -20.82 -15.07 -21.12
N GLN A 6 -21.34 -14.05 -21.80
CA GLN A 6 -22.35 -13.11 -21.27
C GLN A 6 -23.76 -13.76 -21.13
N LYS A 7 -23.91 -15.04 -21.41
CA LYS A 7 -25.21 -15.73 -21.34
C LYS A 7 -25.64 -15.93 -19.88
N LEU A 8 -26.89 -15.58 -19.61
CA LEU A 8 -27.59 -15.97 -18.38
C LEU A 8 -27.70 -17.49 -18.30
N PRO A 9 -27.52 -18.09 -17.10
CA PRO A 9 -27.77 -19.53 -16.89
C PRO A 9 -29.20 -19.92 -17.27
N SER A 10 -29.36 -21.01 -17.98
CA SER A 10 -30.67 -21.42 -18.54
C SER A 10 -31.54 -22.11 -17.48
N TYR A 11 -32.85 -21.80 -17.52
CA TYR A 11 -33.90 -22.54 -16.84
C TYR A 11 -34.10 -23.86 -17.53
N ARG A 12 -33.97 -25.01 -16.86
CA ARG A 12 -33.98 -26.34 -17.47
C ARG A 12 -34.90 -27.30 -16.72
N LEU A 13 -35.46 -28.28 -17.42
CA LEU A 13 -36.14 -29.41 -16.82
C LEU A 13 -35.15 -30.50 -16.38
N HIS A 14 -35.17 -30.88 -15.12
CA HIS A 14 -34.49 -32.06 -14.61
C HIS A 14 -35.36 -33.28 -14.82
N ARG A 15 -35.00 -34.14 -15.77
CA ARG A 15 -35.88 -35.19 -16.30
C ARG A 15 -36.32 -36.22 -15.27
N SER A 16 -35.43 -36.59 -14.31
CA SER A 16 -35.75 -37.61 -13.31
C SER A 16 -36.69 -37.12 -12.22
N SER A 17 -36.56 -35.86 -11.75
CA SER A 17 -37.39 -35.29 -10.69
C SER A 17 -38.53 -34.42 -11.21
N ARG A 18 -38.61 -34.16 -12.54
CA ARG A 18 -39.55 -33.22 -13.17
C ARG A 18 -39.55 -31.81 -12.61
N GLN A 19 -38.45 -31.43 -11.92
CA GLN A 19 -38.26 -30.11 -11.35
C GLN A 19 -37.54 -29.18 -12.32
N ALA A 20 -37.80 -27.89 -12.20
CA ALA A 20 -36.98 -26.85 -12.80
C ALA A 20 -35.61 -26.81 -12.12
N VAL A 21 -34.55 -26.65 -12.91
CA VAL A 21 -33.18 -26.53 -12.38
C VAL A 21 -32.41 -25.44 -13.10
N VAL A 22 -31.59 -24.73 -12.39
CA VAL A 22 -30.58 -23.80 -12.91
C VAL A 22 -29.23 -24.14 -12.36
N THR A 23 -28.18 -24.12 -13.20
CA THR A 23 -26.82 -24.33 -12.79
C THR A 23 -26.14 -22.99 -12.60
N LEU A 24 -25.73 -22.65 -11.37
CA LEU A 24 -25.05 -21.41 -11.01
C LEU A 24 -23.72 -21.75 -10.34
N SER A 25 -22.64 -21.17 -10.80
CA SER A 25 -21.27 -21.40 -10.27
C SER A 25 -20.88 -22.89 -10.20
N GLY A 26 -21.38 -23.72 -11.15
CA GLY A 26 -21.07 -25.16 -11.20
C GLY A 26 -21.96 -26.06 -10.34
N ARG A 27 -23.00 -25.51 -9.67
CA ARG A 27 -23.97 -26.27 -8.87
C ARG A 27 -25.37 -26.13 -9.40
N ASP A 28 -26.17 -27.20 -9.25
CA ASP A 28 -27.56 -27.25 -9.66
C ASP A 28 -28.48 -26.85 -8.49
N TYR A 29 -29.38 -25.90 -8.77
CA TYR A 29 -30.42 -25.43 -7.87
C TYR A 29 -31.78 -25.85 -8.35
N TYR A 30 -32.51 -26.61 -7.56
CA TYR A 30 -33.86 -27.11 -7.86
C TYR A 30 -34.88 -26.07 -7.42
N LEU A 31 -35.75 -25.66 -8.33
CA LEU A 31 -36.65 -24.52 -8.20
C LEU A 31 -38.15 -24.92 -7.97
N GLY A 32 -38.40 -26.20 -7.86
CA GLY A 32 -39.76 -26.73 -7.79
C GLY A 32 -40.28 -27.25 -9.13
N SER A 33 -41.58 -27.45 -9.29
CA SER A 33 -42.21 -28.03 -10.49
C SER A 33 -41.85 -27.22 -11.74
N PHE A 34 -41.43 -27.92 -12.79
CA PHE A 34 -41.06 -27.26 -14.04
C PHE A 34 -42.26 -26.51 -14.64
N ASP A 35 -42.00 -25.29 -15.10
CA ASP A 35 -42.96 -24.37 -15.72
C ASP A 35 -44.04 -23.80 -14.78
N ALA A 36 -43.97 -24.08 -13.48
CA ALA A 36 -44.84 -23.45 -12.51
C ALA A 36 -44.46 -21.96 -12.34
N PRO A 37 -45.44 -21.05 -12.13
CA PRO A 37 -45.15 -19.62 -11.90
C PRO A 37 -44.16 -19.37 -10.75
N GLU A 38 -44.27 -20.18 -9.67
CA GLU A 38 -43.40 -20.10 -8.50
C GLU A 38 -41.95 -20.46 -8.86
N SER A 39 -41.72 -21.46 -9.67
CA SER A 39 -40.39 -21.89 -10.08
C SER A 39 -39.72 -20.89 -11.03
N ARG A 40 -40.50 -20.17 -11.83
CA ARG A 40 -40.04 -19.08 -12.69
C ARG A 40 -39.67 -17.84 -11.85
N ALA A 41 -40.51 -17.48 -10.88
CA ALA A 41 -40.24 -16.40 -9.94
C ALA A 41 -38.94 -16.68 -9.13
N GLU A 42 -38.76 -17.93 -8.68
CA GLU A 42 -37.57 -18.35 -7.95
C GLU A 42 -36.32 -18.34 -8.85
N TYR A 43 -36.43 -18.72 -10.12
CA TYR A 43 -35.37 -18.58 -11.11
C TYR A 43 -34.97 -17.11 -11.26
N ASP A 44 -35.91 -16.21 -11.47
CA ASP A 44 -35.66 -14.79 -11.67
C ASP A 44 -34.98 -14.19 -10.39
N ARG A 45 -35.45 -14.56 -9.22
CA ARG A 45 -34.85 -14.16 -7.93
C ARG A 45 -33.38 -14.60 -7.82
N LEU A 46 -33.09 -15.88 -8.07
CA LEU A 46 -31.76 -16.45 -7.99
C LEU A 46 -30.81 -15.85 -9.02
N ILE A 47 -31.28 -15.59 -10.24
CA ILE A 47 -30.49 -14.94 -11.27
C ILE A 47 -30.15 -13.51 -10.89
N GLN A 48 -31.10 -12.75 -10.32
CA GLN A 48 -30.84 -11.40 -9.89
C GLN A 48 -29.85 -11.37 -8.70
N GLU A 49 -30.03 -12.25 -7.71
CA GLU A 49 -29.08 -12.40 -6.59
C GLU A 49 -27.68 -12.78 -7.11
N TRP A 50 -27.59 -13.72 -8.04
CA TRP A 50 -26.33 -14.14 -8.62
C TRP A 50 -25.64 -13.01 -9.40
N LEU A 51 -26.39 -12.22 -10.16
CA LEU A 51 -25.86 -11.05 -10.88
C LEU A 51 -25.42 -9.95 -9.91
N ALA A 52 -26.23 -9.64 -8.89
CA ALA A 52 -25.92 -8.64 -7.87
C ALA A 52 -24.67 -8.98 -7.08
N ASN A 53 -24.41 -10.28 -6.83
CA ASN A 53 -23.24 -10.79 -6.12
C ASN A 53 -22.10 -11.20 -7.07
N GLN A 54 -21.90 -10.46 -8.15
CA GLN A 54 -20.79 -10.69 -9.11
C GLN A 54 -20.72 -12.11 -9.66
N ARG A 55 -21.89 -12.72 -9.94
CA ARG A 55 -22.08 -14.09 -10.44
C ARG A 55 -21.68 -15.18 -9.44
N GLN A 56 -21.82 -14.92 -8.16
CA GLN A 56 -21.65 -15.92 -7.10
C GLN A 56 -22.91 -16.02 -6.26
N ILE A 57 -23.30 -17.24 -5.88
CA ILE A 57 -24.32 -17.43 -4.85
C ILE A 57 -23.62 -17.57 -3.51
N MET A 58 -23.98 -16.72 -2.55
CA MET A 58 -23.59 -16.88 -1.17
C MET A 58 -24.45 -17.98 -0.55
N GLU A 59 -23.83 -19.14 -0.32
CA GLU A 59 -24.53 -20.21 0.36
C GLU A 59 -24.74 -19.83 1.82
N LYS A 60 -25.96 -19.84 2.28
CA LYS A 60 -26.23 -20.07 3.70
C LYS A 60 -25.73 -21.48 3.97
N SER A 61 -24.66 -21.63 4.73
CA SER A 61 -24.15 -22.95 5.12
C SER A 61 -25.20 -23.64 5.97
N VAL A 62 -26.02 -24.46 5.34
CA VAL A 62 -26.86 -25.42 6.05
C VAL A 62 -25.93 -26.56 6.42
N SER A 63 -25.56 -26.63 7.70
CA SER A 63 -24.81 -27.75 8.25
C SER A 63 -25.58 -29.05 7.99
N LYS A 64 -24.93 -30.02 7.35
CA LYS A 64 -25.50 -31.37 7.09
C LYS A 64 -25.81 -32.17 8.37
N ASN A 65 -25.46 -31.68 9.53
CA ASN A 65 -25.74 -32.30 10.84
C ASN A 65 -26.72 -31.43 11.62
N GLY A 66 -28.01 -31.55 11.40
CA GLY A 66 -29.19 -31.21 12.23
C GLY A 66 -29.13 -30.26 13.42
N LYS A 67 -28.06 -29.50 13.62
CA LYS A 67 -27.95 -28.34 14.51
C LYS A 67 -27.63 -27.15 13.62
N ASP A 68 -28.48 -26.15 13.68
CA ASP A 68 -28.35 -24.85 13.01
C ASP A 68 -27.11 -24.13 13.58
N GLN A 69 -25.92 -24.61 13.19
CA GLN A 69 -24.67 -23.95 13.49
C GLN A 69 -24.54 -22.84 12.46
N GLY A 70 -24.85 -21.61 12.89
CA GLY A 70 -24.71 -20.41 12.06
C GLY A 70 -23.33 -20.29 11.44
N VAL A 71 -23.19 -19.39 10.47
CA VAL A 71 -21.92 -19.12 9.73
C VAL A 71 -20.75 -18.95 10.72
N THR A 72 -19.65 -19.66 10.51
CA THR A 72 -18.42 -19.51 11.30
C THR A 72 -17.60 -18.30 10.85
N ILE A 73 -16.66 -17.86 11.68
CA ILE A 73 -15.71 -16.79 11.32
C ILE A 73 -14.89 -17.16 10.08
N ASN A 74 -14.47 -18.42 9.93
CA ASN A 74 -13.73 -18.89 8.76
C ASN A 74 -14.57 -18.80 7.47
N GLU A 75 -15.81 -19.19 7.53
CA GLU A 75 -16.75 -19.10 6.40
C GLU A 75 -17.04 -17.65 6.03
N LEU A 76 -17.29 -16.79 7.02
CA LEU A 76 -17.46 -15.35 6.80
C LEU A 76 -16.23 -14.74 6.11
N ILE A 77 -15.02 -15.05 6.59
CA ILE A 77 -13.77 -14.57 6.01
C ILE A 77 -13.60 -15.11 4.58
N SER A 78 -13.90 -16.39 4.34
CA SER A 78 -13.78 -17.01 3.01
C SER A 78 -14.68 -16.32 1.99
N GLN A 79 -15.96 -16.10 2.34
CA GLN A 79 -16.90 -15.40 1.47
C GLN A 79 -16.49 -13.93 1.23
N TYR A 80 -16.11 -13.23 2.31
CA TYR A 80 -15.60 -11.86 2.20
C TYR A 80 -14.33 -11.78 1.34
N TRP A 81 -13.46 -12.79 1.42
CA TRP A 81 -12.22 -12.80 0.64
C TRP A 81 -12.47 -12.87 -0.86
N VAL A 82 -13.47 -13.64 -1.28
CA VAL A 82 -13.89 -13.69 -2.69
C VAL A 82 -14.33 -12.31 -3.15
N PHE A 83 -15.23 -11.66 -2.40
CA PHE A 83 -15.66 -10.29 -2.67
C PHE A 83 -14.47 -9.31 -2.69
N ALA A 84 -13.65 -9.32 -1.64
CA ALA A 84 -12.54 -8.40 -1.49
C ALA A 84 -11.51 -8.52 -2.62
N SER A 85 -11.26 -9.73 -3.12
CA SER A 85 -10.33 -10.00 -4.21
C SER A 85 -10.75 -9.36 -5.54
N GLY A 86 -12.04 -9.23 -5.79
CA GLY A 86 -12.59 -8.50 -6.94
C GLY A 86 -12.72 -6.99 -6.70
N TYR A 87 -13.04 -6.60 -5.47
CA TYR A 87 -13.30 -5.20 -5.12
C TYR A 87 -12.03 -4.36 -4.93
N TYR A 88 -10.99 -4.90 -4.24
CA TYR A 88 -9.75 -4.16 -3.97
C TYR A 88 -8.73 -4.32 -5.10
N VAL A 89 -9.13 -3.92 -6.30
CA VAL A 89 -8.31 -3.93 -7.52
C VAL A 89 -8.16 -2.50 -8.05
N LYS A 90 -6.97 -2.13 -8.50
CA LYS A 90 -6.70 -0.90 -9.24
C LYS A 90 -5.87 -1.25 -10.48
N ASN A 91 -6.33 -0.83 -11.67
CA ASN A 91 -5.67 -1.11 -12.94
C ASN A 91 -5.37 -2.62 -13.11
N LEU A 92 -6.37 -3.47 -12.86
CA LEU A 92 -6.31 -4.94 -12.92
C LEU A 92 -5.29 -5.59 -11.94
N LYS A 93 -4.73 -4.83 -11.01
CA LYS A 93 -3.78 -5.35 -10.01
C LYS A 93 -4.36 -5.28 -8.60
N PRO A 94 -4.15 -6.30 -7.76
CA PRO A 94 -4.57 -6.29 -6.37
C PRO A 94 -3.94 -5.11 -5.61
N THR A 95 -4.73 -4.43 -4.80
CA THR A 95 -4.22 -3.35 -3.93
C THR A 95 -3.57 -3.91 -2.66
N SER A 96 -2.78 -3.08 -1.98
CA SER A 96 -2.18 -3.43 -0.68
C SER A 96 -3.21 -3.70 0.43
N GLU A 97 -4.48 -3.32 0.24
CA GLU A 97 -5.54 -3.57 1.21
C GLU A 97 -5.80 -5.08 1.40
N LEU A 98 -5.69 -5.90 0.34
CA LEU A 98 -5.79 -7.36 0.45
C LEU A 98 -4.71 -7.94 1.39
N HIS A 99 -3.49 -7.42 1.31
CA HIS A 99 -2.43 -7.84 2.25
C HIS A 99 -2.74 -7.41 3.69
N ALA A 100 -3.26 -6.20 3.88
CA ALA A 100 -3.64 -5.70 5.19
C ALA A 100 -4.84 -6.46 5.79
N LEU A 101 -5.78 -6.90 4.96
CA LEU A 101 -6.89 -7.78 5.37
C LEU A 101 -6.35 -9.14 5.86
N ARG A 102 -5.49 -9.81 5.07
CA ARG A 102 -4.85 -11.06 5.51
C ARG A 102 -4.14 -10.91 6.87
N PHE A 103 -3.45 -9.81 7.04
CA PHE A 103 -2.77 -9.53 8.31
C PHE A 103 -3.75 -9.34 9.47
N SER A 104 -4.91 -8.70 9.24
CA SER A 104 -5.94 -8.55 10.28
C SER A 104 -6.65 -9.85 10.62
N PHE A 105 -6.76 -10.80 9.67
CA PHE A 105 -7.44 -12.08 9.89
C PHE A 105 -6.61 -13.08 10.71
N LYS A 106 -5.28 -13.03 10.64
CA LYS A 106 -4.42 -14.00 11.34
C LYS A 106 -4.77 -14.19 12.82
N PRO A 107 -4.80 -13.14 13.68
CA PRO A 107 -5.17 -13.32 15.07
C PRO A 107 -6.66 -13.67 15.27
N LEU A 108 -7.55 -13.24 14.37
CA LEU A 108 -8.97 -13.56 14.41
C LEU A 108 -9.20 -15.05 14.16
N VAL A 109 -8.63 -15.60 13.10
CA VAL A 109 -8.71 -17.01 12.73
C VAL A 109 -8.06 -17.91 13.81
N ALA A 110 -6.88 -17.50 14.32
CA ALA A 110 -6.17 -18.26 15.32
C ALA A 110 -6.95 -18.46 16.65
N LEU A 111 -7.78 -17.49 17.02
CA LEU A 111 -8.53 -17.55 18.28
C LEU A 111 -10.00 -17.99 18.09
N TYR A 112 -10.62 -17.63 16.98
CA TYR A 112 -12.08 -17.76 16.80
C TYR A 112 -12.50 -18.30 15.43
N GLY A 113 -11.59 -18.88 14.64
CA GLY A 113 -11.87 -19.32 13.26
C GLY A 113 -13.10 -20.24 13.14
N THR A 114 -13.28 -21.17 14.07
CA THR A 114 -14.38 -22.14 14.10
C THR A 114 -15.61 -21.67 14.92
N THR A 115 -15.52 -20.49 15.54
CA THR A 115 -16.62 -19.94 16.34
C THR A 115 -17.71 -19.37 15.41
N ALA A 116 -18.98 -19.61 15.75
CA ALA A 116 -20.11 -19.00 15.03
C ALA A 116 -20.07 -17.47 15.17
N VAL A 117 -20.37 -16.73 14.08
CA VAL A 117 -20.34 -15.26 14.06
C VAL A 117 -21.31 -14.63 15.08
N GLU A 118 -22.37 -15.32 15.43
CA GLU A 118 -23.38 -14.87 16.41
C GLU A 118 -22.84 -14.86 17.84
N VAL A 119 -21.91 -15.77 18.16
CA VAL A 119 -21.26 -15.87 19.49
C VAL A 119 -20.08 -14.92 19.60
N PHE A 120 -19.55 -14.41 18.46
CA PHE A 120 -18.42 -13.50 18.45
C PHE A 120 -18.84 -12.10 18.90
N GLY A 121 -18.61 -11.80 20.18
CA GLY A 121 -19.02 -10.55 20.82
C GLY A 121 -17.85 -9.60 21.14
N PRO A 122 -18.16 -8.52 21.90
CA PRO A 122 -17.17 -7.51 22.33
C PRO A 122 -15.95 -8.09 23.06
N SER A 123 -16.17 -9.09 23.93
CA SER A 123 -15.09 -9.76 24.67
C SER A 123 -14.14 -10.50 23.74
N SER A 124 -14.68 -11.21 22.74
CA SER A 124 -13.89 -11.91 21.72
C SER A 124 -13.06 -10.93 20.89
N LEU A 125 -13.65 -9.79 20.47
CA LEU A 125 -12.92 -8.76 19.75
C LEU A 125 -11.82 -8.12 20.62
N LYS A 126 -12.03 -7.95 21.92
CA LYS A 126 -11.01 -7.48 22.86
C LYS A 126 -9.89 -8.51 23.02
N ALA A 127 -10.18 -9.82 23.03
CA ALA A 127 -9.17 -10.88 23.06
C ALA A 127 -8.31 -10.89 21.79
N VAL A 128 -8.91 -10.74 20.60
CA VAL A 128 -8.17 -10.55 19.34
C VAL A 128 -7.28 -9.32 19.41
N ARG A 129 -7.78 -8.21 19.95
CA ARG A 129 -7.00 -6.99 20.16
C ARG A 129 -5.84 -7.21 21.13
N GLN A 130 -6.06 -7.95 22.22
CA GLN A 130 -5.00 -8.28 23.18
C GLN A 130 -3.90 -9.11 22.51
N LYS A 131 -4.24 -10.10 21.70
CA LYS A 131 -3.26 -10.88 20.92
C LYS A 131 -2.42 -10.00 19.99
N MET A 132 -3.01 -8.95 19.42
CA MET A 132 -2.26 -7.96 18.62
C MET A 132 -1.29 -7.13 19.47
N ILE A 133 -1.68 -6.80 20.71
CA ILE A 133 -0.83 -6.09 21.69
C ILE A 133 0.36 -6.99 22.07
N ASP A 134 0.10 -8.24 22.43
CA ASP A 134 1.12 -9.22 22.83
C ASP A 134 2.12 -9.48 21.71
N ASN A 135 1.69 -9.38 20.45
CA ASN A 135 2.56 -9.43 19.28
C ASN A 135 3.38 -8.13 19.07
N GLY A 136 3.33 -7.16 19.98
CA GLY A 136 4.13 -5.93 19.95
C GLY A 136 3.71 -4.92 18.88
N LEU A 137 2.47 -5.01 18.35
CA LEU A 137 1.97 -4.05 17.37
C LEU A 137 1.73 -2.68 18.02
N CYS A 138 1.90 -1.59 17.24
CA CYS A 138 1.61 -0.26 17.76
C CYS A 138 0.11 0.04 17.75
N ARG A 139 -0.32 0.93 18.66
CA ARG A 139 -1.72 1.32 18.89
C ARG A 139 -2.46 1.70 17.60
N THR A 140 -1.85 2.52 16.76
CA THR A 140 -2.48 2.99 15.52
C THR A 140 -2.73 1.87 14.53
N LEU A 141 -1.80 0.90 14.44
CA LEU A 141 -1.96 -0.28 13.59
C LEU A 141 -3.06 -1.19 14.15
N ILE A 142 -3.06 -1.46 15.46
CA ILE A 142 -4.10 -2.27 16.11
C ILE A 142 -5.49 -1.70 15.82
N ASN A 143 -5.71 -0.41 16.03
CA ASN A 143 -7.00 0.22 15.75
C ASN A 143 -7.42 0.06 14.27
N ARG A 144 -6.48 0.17 13.33
CA ARG A 144 -6.76 -0.07 11.90
C ARG A 144 -7.15 -1.52 11.61
N LEU A 145 -6.47 -2.49 12.23
CA LEU A 145 -6.76 -3.92 12.05
C LEU A 145 -8.13 -4.28 12.64
N ILE A 146 -8.45 -3.77 13.83
CA ILE A 146 -9.78 -3.95 14.46
C ILE A 146 -10.89 -3.35 13.58
N ASN A 147 -10.66 -2.18 12.98
CA ASN A 147 -11.64 -1.58 12.07
C ASN A 147 -11.82 -2.42 10.78
N ARG A 148 -10.77 -3.12 10.29
CA ARG A 148 -10.90 -4.08 9.19
C ARG A 148 -11.76 -5.28 9.58
N ILE A 149 -11.58 -5.81 10.79
CA ILE A 149 -12.43 -6.90 11.31
C ILE A 149 -13.88 -6.43 11.36
N ARG A 150 -14.18 -5.26 11.93
CA ARG A 150 -15.54 -4.71 11.93
C ARG A 150 -16.15 -4.56 10.54
N ARG A 151 -15.32 -4.20 9.53
CA ARG A 151 -15.76 -4.07 8.14
C ARG A 151 -16.22 -5.39 7.54
N ILE A 152 -15.60 -6.51 7.92
CA ILE A 152 -16.04 -7.84 7.48
C ILE A 152 -17.40 -8.16 8.07
N PHE A 153 -17.61 -7.88 9.35
CA PHE A 153 -18.93 -8.06 9.98
C PHE A 153 -19.99 -7.13 9.36
N LYS A 154 -19.63 -5.89 9.03
CA LYS A 154 -20.52 -4.99 8.30
C LYS A 154 -20.94 -5.57 6.95
N TRP A 155 -19.98 -6.06 6.19
CA TRP A 155 -20.25 -6.74 4.92
C TRP A 155 -21.09 -8.01 5.13
N GLY A 156 -20.87 -8.76 6.21
CA GLY A 156 -21.68 -9.91 6.56
C GLY A 156 -23.13 -9.53 6.86
N VAL A 157 -23.39 -8.38 7.48
CA VAL A 157 -24.76 -7.86 7.68
C VAL A 157 -25.39 -7.46 6.34
N GLU A 158 -24.65 -6.78 5.45
CA GLU A 158 -25.12 -6.41 4.11
C GLU A 158 -25.49 -7.63 3.25
N ASN A 159 -24.94 -8.81 3.56
CA ASN A 159 -25.18 -10.07 2.87
C ASN A 159 -25.97 -11.10 3.72
N GLU A 160 -26.65 -10.66 4.78
CA GLU A 160 -27.50 -11.47 5.65
C GLU A 160 -26.80 -12.68 6.31
N LEU A 161 -25.48 -12.66 6.40
CA LEU A 161 -24.66 -13.70 7.05
C LEU A 161 -24.44 -13.44 8.54
N VAL A 162 -24.63 -12.19 8.97
CA VAL A 162 -24.38 -11.72 10.32
C VAL A 162 -25.58 -10.87 10.78
N ARG A 163 -26.02 -11.04 12.01
CA ARG A 163 -27.07 -10.20 12.58
C ARG A 163 -26.56 -8.77 12.85
N SER A 164 -27.40 -7.78 12.60
CA SER A 164 -27.08 -6.37 12.88
C SER A 164 -26.71 -6.12 14.34
N SER A 165 -27.36 -6.82 15.28
CA SER A 165 -27.04 -6.75 16.71
C SER A 165 -25.59 -7.15 17.03
N THR A 166 -25.04 -8.15 16.35
CA THR A 166 -23.63 -8.54 16.50
C THR A 166 -22.70 -7.39 16.07
N LEU A 167 -22.96 -6.78 14.90
CA LEU A 167 -22.18 -5.64 14.44
C LEU A 167 -22.25 -4.46 15.41
N GLU A 168 -23.42 -4.11 15.91
CA GLU A 168 -23.59 -3.02 16.88
C GLU A 168 -22.83 -3.30 18.18
N ALA A 169 -22.87 -4.52 18.70
CA ALA A 169 -22.08 -4.92 19.85
C ALA A 169 -20.56 -4.76 19.60
N LEU A 170 -20.08 -5.15 18.42
CA LEU A 170 -18.66 -4.96 18.05
C LEU A 170 -18.28 -3.47 17.90
N ARG A 171 -19.19 -2.62 17.46
CA ARG A 171 -18.99 -1.16 17.36
C ARG A 171 -18.84 -0.50 18.73
N ALA A 172 -19.47 -1.02 19.76
CA ALA A 172 -19.37 -0.52 21.13
C ALA A 172 -17.95 -0.66 21.73
N VAL A 173 -17.07 -1.50 21.18
CA VAL A 173 -15.68 -1.62 21.63
C VAL A 173 -14.90 -0.36 21.25
N ALA A 174 -14.59 0.49 22.21
CA ALA A 174 -13.85 1.73 21.98
C ALA A 174 -12.41 1.47 21.44
N PRO A 175 -11.88 2.35 20.58
CA PRO A 175 -10.49 2.27 20.13
C PRO A 175 -9.52 2.54 21.27
N LEU A 176 -8.29 2.02 21.15
CA LEU A 176 -7.20 2.33 22.06
C LEU A 176 -6.83 3.82 21.95
N LYS A 177 -6.86 4.55 23.06
CA LYS A 177 -6.52 5.98 23.11
C LYS A 177 -5.05 6.18 23.51
N ARG A 178 -4.42 7.19 22.95
CA ARG A 178 -3.04 7.59 23.27
C ARG A 178 -2.95 8.00 24.76
N GLY A 179 -1.90 7.55 25.44
CA GLY A 179 -1.66 7.85 26.85
C GLY A 179 -2.60 7.14 27.84
N ARG A 180 -3.54 6.29 27.35
CA ARG A 180 -4.48 5.52 28.19
C ARG A 180 -4.31 4.00 28.10
N CYS A 181 -3.20 3.56 27.51
CA CYS A 181 -2.86 2.14 27.39
C CYS A 181 -1.35 1.99 27.30
N SER A 182 -0.81 0.88 27.82
CA SER A 182 0.63 0.54 27.77
C SER A 182 1.08 -0.03 26.41
N VAL A 183 0.35 0.28 25.34
CA VAL A 183 0.63 -0.22 24.00
C VAL A 183 1.68 0.66 23.32
N ARG A 184 2.59 0.05 22.61
CA ARG A 184 3.64 0.76 21.87
C ARG A 184 3.05 1.83 20.95
N GLU A 185 3.55 3.04 21.05
CA GLU A 185 3.28 4.12 20.09
C GLU A 185 4.30 4.07 18.95
N SER A 186 3.87 4.47 17.77
CA SER A 186 4.79 4.73 16.66
C SER A 186 5.37 6.13 16.80
N ASP A 187 6.68 6.27 16.62
CA ASP A 187 7.30 7.58 16.53
C ASP A 187 6.66 8.38 15.38
N PRO A 188 6.42 9.68 15.54
CA PRO A 188 5.98 10.53 14.43
C PRO A 188 7.07 10.55 13.35
N VAL A 189 6.63 10.62 12.09
CA VAL A 189 7.57 10.80 10.98
C VAL A 189 8.09 12.24 11.02
N LYS A 190 9.41 12.39 11.16
CA LYS A 190 10.09 13.68 11.17
C LYS A 190 10.79 13.93 9.84
N PRO A 191 11.10 15.19 9.49
CA PRO A 191 12.02 15.49 8.40
C PRO A 191 13.33 14.71 8.56
N ALA A 192 13.93 14.29 7.44
CA ALA A 192 15.26 13.69 7.48
C ALA A 192 16.31 14.80 7.67
N PRO A 193 17.35 14.60 8.50
CA PRO A 193 18.44 15.55 8.63
C PRO A 193 19.13 15.79 7.27
N GLU A 194 19.36 17.05 6.92
CA GLU A 194 19.92 17.43 5.62
C GLU A 194 21.31 16.83 5.40
N SER A 195 22.12 16.74 6.47
CA SER A 195 23.43 16.09 6.45
C SER A 195 23.36 14.61 6.03
N LEU A 196 22.30 13.88 6.45
CA LEU A 196 22.12 12.49 6.06
C LEU A 196 21.64 12.37 4.60
N ILE A 197 20.90 13.36 4.10
CA ILE A 197 20.43 13.37 2.70
C ILE A 197 21.62 13.64 1.77
N THR A 198 22.41 14.67 2.04
CA THR A 198 23.56 15.07 1.21
C THR A 198 24.67 14.02 1.21
N ALA A 199 24.92 13.38 2.34
CA ALA A 199 25.95 12.36 2.46
C ALA A 199 25.80 11.16 1.51
N ILE A 200 24.58 10.87 1.06
CA ILE A 200 24.34 9.72 0.15
C ILE A 200 24.54 10.05 -1.33
N GLU A 201 24.69 11.32 -1.72
CA GLU A 201 24.81 11.73 -3.11
C GLU A 201 25.86 10.93 -3.90
N PRO A 202 27.11 10.74 -3.43
CA PRO A 202 28.13 9.99 -4.17
C PRO A 202 27.84 8.48 -4.27
N TYR A 203 26.91 7.96 -3.48
CA TYR A 203 26.61 6.53 -3.35
C TYR A 203 25.33 6.08 -4.05
N VAL A 204 24.58 7.00 -4.63
CA VAL A 204 23.36 6.72 -5.38
C VAL A 204 23.53 7.02 -6.87
N SER A 205 22.66 6.48 -7.72
CA SER A 205 22.66 6.83 -9.14
C SER A 205 22.13 8.24 -9.36
N ARG A 206 22.48 8.86 -10.50
CA ARG A 206 21.97 10.19 -10.89
C ARG A 206 20.43 10.22 -10.93
N GLN A 207 19.78 9.10 -11.33
CA GLN A 207 18.33 8.96 -11.33
C GLN A 207 17.74 9.06 -9.91
N VAL A 208 18.34 8.34 -8.97
CA VAL A 208 17.91 8.36 -7.55
C VAL A 208 18.16 9.73 -6.94
N TRP A 209 19.30 10.35 -7.23
CA TRP A 209 19.61 11.70 -6.74
C TRP A 209 18.62 12.74 -7.28
N ALA A 210 18.32 12.70 -8.60
CA ALA A 210 17.32 13.58 -9.18
C ALA A 210 15.92 13.41 -8.54
N MET A 211 15.49 12.16 -8.28
CA MET A 211 14.25 11.92 -7.58
C MET A 211 14.22 12.50 -6.16
N ILE A 212 15.34 12.43 -5.43
CA ILE A 212 15.50 13.02 -4.09
C ILE A 212 15.35 14.53 -4.17
N GLN A 213 16.10 15.20 -5.06
CA GLN A 213 16.06 16.64 -5.23
C GLN A 213 14.68 17.14 -5.66
N LEU A 214 14.03 16.45 -6.59
CA LEU A 214 12.68 16.78 -7.01
C LEU A 214 11.68 16.70 -5.85
N GLN A 215 11.79 15.70 -4.98
CA GLN A 215 10.90 15.62 -3.82
C GLN A 215 11.15 16.75 -2.82
N LEU A 216 12.40 17.16 -2.61
CA LEU A 216 12.75 18.29 -1.74
C LEU A 216 12.21 19.62 -2.29
N LEU A 217 12.32 19.84 -3.60
CA LEU A 217 11.95 21.09 -4.25
C LEU A 217 10.42 21.24 -4.48
N THR A 218 9.72 20.13 -4.70
CA THR A 218 8.31 20.17 -5.13
C THR A 218 7.34 19.55 -4.12
N ALA A 219 7.85 18.96 -3.06
CA ALA A 219 7.07 18.22 -2.06
C ALA A 219 6.23 17.05 -2.62
N MET A 220 6.52 16.55 -3.83
CA MET A 220 5.79 15.43 -4.42
C MET A 220 5.95 14.14 -3.63
N ARG A 221 4.97 13.25 -3.76
CA ARG A 221 5.03 11.93 -3.10
C ARG A 221 6.00 11.01 -3.83
N PRO A 222 6.60 10.01 -3.12
CA PRO A 222 7.45 9.02 -3.78
C PRO A 222 6.79 8.32 -4.97
N GLY A 223 5.48 8.03 -4.88
CA GLY A 223 4.71 7.46 -5.99
C GLY A 223 4.55 8.40 -7.19
N GLU A 224 4.54 9.71 -6.96
CA GLU A 224 4.42 10.72 -8.02
C GLU A 224 5.75 10.88 -8.77
N VAL A 225 6.90 10.88 -8.09
CA VAL A 225 8.20 11.06 -8.75
C VAL A 225 8.64 9.85 -9.57
N ILE A 226 8.36 8.63 -9.12
CA ILE A 226 8.81 7.41 -9.81
C ILE A 226 8.05 7.12 -11.11
N GLN A 227 6.83 7.67 -11.26
CA GLN A 227 6.00 7.45 -12.46
C GLN A 227 6.09 8.57 -13.48
N MET A 228 6.94 9.59 -13.23
CA MET A 228 7.09 10.72 -14.16
C MET A 228 7.45 10.24 -15.57
N ARG A 229 6.72 10.75 -16.58
CA ARG A 229 6.95 10.55 -17.99
C ARG A 229 7.01 11.90 -18.69
N ARG A 230 7.65 11.94 -19.85
CA ARG A 230 7.76 13.18 -20.63
C ARG A 230 6.38 13.75 -20.99
N ARG A 231 5.45 12.92 -21.45
CA ARG A 231 4.10 13.33 -21.86
C ARG A 231 3.29 14.00 -20.75
N ASP A 232 3.62 13.72 -19.47
CA ASP A 232 2.89 14.23 -18.31
C ASP A 232 3.39 15.62 -17.87
N ILE A 233 4.42 16.17 -18.56
CA ILE A 233 5.09 17.42 -18.22
C ILE A 233 4.82 18.45 -19.31
N ASP A 234 4.10 19.50 -18.97
CA ASP A 234 3.95 20.68 -19.80
C ASP A 234 5.15 21.61 -19.59
N THR A 235 5.94 21.80 -20.62
CA THR A 235 7.19 22.58 -20.62
C THR A 235 7.03 23.94 -21.29
N SER A 236 5.82 24.38 -21.63
CA SER A 236 5.54 25.59 -22.40
C SER A 236 5.81 26.90 -21.62
N GLY A 237 5.75 26.87 -20.29
CA GLY A 237 5.94 28.04 -19.43
C GLY A 237 7.30 28.06 -18.73
N ALA A 238 7.62 29.21 -18.09
CA ALA A 238 8.82 29.34 -17.26
C ALA A 238 8.83 28.38 -16.05
N VAL A 239 7.67 28.08 -15.51
CA VAL A 239 7.43 27.05 -14.52
C VAL A 239 6.70 25.91 -15.21
N TRP A 240 7.31 24.74 -15.24
CA TRP A 240 6.69 23.57 -15.88
C TRP A 240 5.64 22.96 -14.97
N LEU A 241 4.66 22.29 -15.59
CA LEU A 241 3.55 21.68 -14.88
C LEU A 241 3.55 20.18 -15.11
N TYR A 242 3.75 19.42 -14.05
CA TYR A 242 3.67 17.96 -14.07
C TYR A 242 2.31 17.50 -13.54
N ARG A 243 1.59 16.70 -14.34
CA ARG A 243 0.31 16.06 -13.99
C ARG A 243 0.49 14.55 -13.95
N PRO A 244 0.66 13.94 -12.73
CA PRO A 244 0.83 12.49 -12.63
C PRO A 244 -0.39 11.74 -13.13
N GLU A 245 -0.19 10.73 -13.96
CA GLU A 245 -1.25 9.85 -14.51
C GLU A 245 -2.10 9.21 -13.41
N SER A 246 -1.51 8.91 -12.26
CA SER A 246 -2.19 8.30 -11.12
C SER A 246 -1.70 8.86 -9.79
N HIS A 247 -2.61 9.18 -8.90
CA HIS A 247 -2.27 9.66 -7.56
C HIS A 247 -3.26 9.18 -6.48
N LYS A 248 -2.88 9.36 -5.20
CA LYS A 248 -3.61 8.81 -4.04
C LYS A 248 -5.07 9.32 -3.93
N THR A 249 -5.36 10.51 -4.40
CA THR A 249 -6.67 11.19 -4.26
C THR A 249 -7.47 11.24 -5.56
N GLU A 250 -7.05 10.53 -6.59
CA GLU A 250 -7.69 10.44 -7.91
C GLU A 250 -9.17 10.02 -7.80
N HIS A 251 -9.47 9.04 -6.94
CA HIS A 251 -10.82 8.54 -6.70
C HIS A 251 -11.79 9.56 -6.06
N HIS A 252 -11.30 10.75 -5.68
CA HIS A 252 -12.11 11.88 -5.21
C HIS A 252 -12.33 12.94 -6.30
N GLY A 253 -11.96 12.67 -7.55
CA GLY A 253 -12.08 13.61 -8.66
C GLY A 253 -11.17 14.85 -8.53
N ILE A 254 -10.08 14.78 -7.73
CA ILE A 254 -9.17 15.88 -7.51
C ILE A 254 -8.03 15.77 -8.50
N GLU A 255 -7.84 16.78 -9.31
CA GLU A 255 -6.67 16.90 -10.17
C GLU A 255 -5.43 17.24 -9.34
N ARG A 256 -4.32 16.56 -9.62
CA ARG A 256 -3.04 16.79 -8.95
C ARG A 256 -2.07 17.46 -9.92
N SER A 257 -1.75 18.70 -9.68
CA SER A 257 -0.75 19.47 -10.42
C SER A 257 0.47 19.71 -9.54
N ILE A 258 1.66 19.52 -10.09
CA ILE A 258 2.95 19.69 -9.42
C ILE A 258 3.77 20.69 -10.24
N TYR A 259 4.16 21.77 -9.63
CA TYR A 259 4.91 22.84 -10.27
C TYR A 259 6.41 22.56 -10.19
N LEU A 260 7.09 22.62 -11.34
CA LEU A 260 8.52 22.43 -11.48
C LEU A 260 9.16 23.78 -11.80
N GLY A 261 9.67 24.45 -10.77
CA GLY A 261 10.42 25.70 -10.91
C GLY A 261 11.80 25.45 -11.54
N PRO A 262 12.55 26.53 -11.89
CA PRO A 262 13.83 26.42 -12.63
C PRO A 262 14.86 25.50 -11.97
N GLN A 263 14.91 25.42 -10.65
CA GLN A 263 15.79 24.50 -9.94
C GLN A 263 15.38 23.03 -10.13
N ALA A 264 14.08 22.72 -10.06
CA ALA A 264 13.57 21.37 -10.29
C ALA A 264 13.76 20.94 -11.74
N GLN A 265 13.59 21.86 -12.69
CA GLN A 265 13.83 21.61 -14.14
C GLN A 265 15.22 21.11 -14.41
N LYS A 266 16.26 21.63 -13.73
CA LYS A 266 17.66 21.17 -13.87
C LYS A 266 17.83 19.67 -13.62
N PHE A 267 17.03 19.10 -12.72
CA PHE A 267 17.05 17.68 -12.41
C PHE A 267 16.20 16.84 -13.37
N VAL A 268 15.30 17.44 -14.12
CA VAL A 268 14.43 16.77 -15.10
C VAL A 268 15.08 16.76 -16.50
N ILE A 269 15.65 17.88 -16.93
CA ILE A 269 16.22 18.09 -18.28
C ILE A 269 17.10 16.92 -18.75
N PRO A 270 18.06 16.39 -17.94
CA PRO A 270 18.94 15.30 -18.39
C PRO A 270 18.22 14.00 -18.74
N PHE A 271 16.93 13.88 -18.41
CA PHE A 271 16.13 12.68 -18.62
C PHE A 271 14.99 12.86 -19.63
N LEU A 272 14.83 14.04 -20.25
CA LEU A 272 13.74 14.32 -21.20
C LEU A 272 13.96 13.71 -22.59
N ASN A 273 15.20 13.39 -22.97
CA ASN A 273 15.50 12.81 -24.28
C ASN A 273 15.17 11.31 -24.30
N ARG A 274 13.85 11.00 -24.38
CA ARG A 274 13.30 9.63 -24.43
C ARG A 274 11.90 9.64 -25.02
N ALA A 275 11.34 8.45 -25.28
CA ALA A 275 9.97 8.33 -25.74
C ALA A 275 8.97 8.86 -24.69
N ASP A 276 7.83 9.38 -25.14
CA ASP A 276 6.86 10.06 -24.30
C ASP A 276 6.29 9.15 -23.18
N ASP A 277 6.19 7.86 -23.46
CA ASP A 277 5.66 6.85 -22.54
C ASP A 277 6.70 6.24 -21.59
N ASP A 278 7.98 6.54 -21.80
CA ASP A 278 9.04 6.00 -20.95
C ASP A 278 9.10 6.72 -19.61
N CYS A 279 9.34 5.95 -18.54
CA CYS A 279 9.62 6.53 -17.22
C CYS A 279 10.91 7.36 -17.28
N LEU A 280 10.89 8.60 -16.74
CA LEU A 280 12.08 9.46 -16.71
C LEU A 280 13.22 8.81 -15.90
N PHE A 281 12.91 8.04 -14.88
CA PHE A 281 13.88 7.40 -14.01
C PHE A 281 13.81 5.88 -14.16
N SER A 282 14.85 5.27 -14.73
CA SER A 282 14.90 3.84 -15.00
C SER A 282 15.97 3.13 -14.15
N PRO A 283 15.61 2.09 -13.38
CA PRO A 283 16.59 1.25 -12.69
C PRO A 283 17.51 0.51 -13.65
N LEU A 284 17.00 0.13 -14.83
CA LEU A 284 17.76 -0.56 -15.87
C LEU A 284 18.90 0.33 -16.39
N GLU A 285 18.59 1.61 -16.68
CA GLU A 285 19.60 2.59 -17.09
C GLU A 285 20.61 2.85 -15.98
N ALA A 286 20.14 3.00 -14.72
CA ALA A 286 21.02 3.18 -13.58
C ALA A 286 22.00 2.01 -13.38
N ASP A 287 21.55 0.76 -13.59
CA ASP A 287 22.41 -0.41 -13.52
C ASP A 287 23.41 -0.45 -14.68
N LYS A 288 22.99 -0.09 -15.91
CA LYS A 288 23.87 0.03 -17.07
C LYS A 288 24.96 1.06 -16.80
N GLU A 289 24.61 2.28 -16.42
CA GLU A 289 25.56 3.35 -16.10
C GLU A 289 26.54 2.94 -14.98
N ARG A 290 26.06 2.24 -13.96
CA ARG A 290 26.92 1.69 -12.90
C ARG A 290 27.94 0.68 -13.45
N ARG A 291 27.51 -0.21 -14.32
CA ARG A 291 28.39 -1.21 -14.95
C ARG A 291 29.42 -0.54 -15.86
N ASP A 292 29.01 0.45 -16.64
CA ASP A 292 29.89 1.20 -17.52
C ASP A 292 30.98 1.92 -16.70
N LYS A 293 30.61 2.60 -15.61
CA LYS A 293 31.57 3.19 -14.67
C LYS A 293 32.55 2.17 -14.09
N LEU A 294 32.07 0.98 -13.68
CA LEU A 294 32.96 -0.10 -13.22
C LEU A 294 33.89 -0.63 -14.29
N THR A 295 33.44 -0.67 -15.55
CA THR A 295 34.23 -1.09 -16.69
C THR A 295 35.35 -0.09 -16.96
N VAL A 296 35.04 1.21 -16.97
CA VAL A 296 36.01 2.30 -17.12
C VAL A 296 37.03 2.34 -15.98
N ALA A 297 36.58 2.16 -14.73
CA ALA A 297 37.45 2.14 -13.56
C ALA A 297 38.30 0.86 -13.41
N ARG A 298 38.13 -0.11 -14.31
CA ARG A 298 38.84 -1.39 -14.27
C ARG A 298 40.33 -1.20 -14.52
N LYS A 299 41.17 -1.67 -13.60
CA LYS A 299 42.62 -1.63 -13.72
C LYS A 299 43.23 -2.85 -14.45
N THR A 300 42.50 -3.98 -14.43
CA THR A 300 42.95 -5.23 -15.06
C THR A 300 42.69 -5.19 -16.55
N PRO A 301 43.70 -5.46 -17.45
CA PRO A 301 43.50 -5.53 -18.89
C PRO A 301 42.38 -6.50 -19.29
N LEU A 302 41.70 -6.22 -20.42
CA LEU A 302 40.64 -7.11 -20.93
C LEU A 302 41.14 -8.48 -21.39
N SER A 303 42.45 -8.57 -21.70
CA SER A 303 43.16 -9.82 -22.04
C SER A 303 43.37 -10.72 -20.81
N CYS A 304 43.31 -10.18 -19.59
CA CYS A 304 43.54 -10.90 -18.36
C CYS A 304 42.27 -10.99 -17.54
N GLY A 305 41.93 -12.20 -17.09
CA GLY A 305 40.80 -12.43 -16.19
C GLY A 305 39.42 -12.33 -16.88
N ASN A 306 38.36 -12.11 -16.08
CA ASN A 306 36.98 -12.14 -16.55
C ASN A 306 36.60 -10.88 -17.34
N ARG A 307 36.00 -11.06 -18.50
CA ARG A 307 35.44 -9.95 -19.30
C ARG A 307 34.25 -9.31 -18.52
N PRO A 308 34.02 -7.99 -18.66
CA PRO A 308 32.85 -7.35 -18.08
C PRO A 308 31.57 -8.08 -18.48
N GLY A 309 30.72 -8.37 -17.50
CA GLY A 309 29.45 -9.09 -17.71
C GLY A 309 29.49 -10.61 -17.67
N THR A 310 30.70 -11.27 -17.63
CA THR A 310 30.81 -12.74 -17.62
C THR A 310 30.29 -13.37 -16.30
N HIS A 311 30.32 -12.66 -15.20
CA HIS A 311 29.76 -13.11 -13.89
C HIS A 311 28.28 -12.77 -13.69
N CYS A 312 27.60 -12.27 -14.71
CA CYS A 312 26.17 -12.08 -14.62
C CYS A 312 25.46 -13.43 -14.65
N ALA A 313 24.61 -13.69 -13.66
CA ALA A 313 23.73 -14.84 -13.72
C ALA A 313 22.93 -14.83 -15.01
N ARG A 314 22.94 -15.94 -15.79
CA ARG A 314 22.18 -16.04 -17.05
C ARG A 314 20.69 -15.78 -16.85
N GLN A 315 20.14 -16.18 -15.69
CA GLN A 315 18.77 -15.91 -15.27
C GLN A 315 18.77 -15.34 -13.85
N PRO A 316 18.96 -14.03 -13.69
CA PRO A 316 18.92 -13.42 -12.38
C PRO A 316 17.49 -13.53 -11.79
N LYS A 317 17.38 -13.94 -10.52
CA LYS A 317 16.07 -14.02 -9.80
C LYS A 317 15.31 -12.70 -9.82
N ARG A 318 16.00 -11.57 -9.96
CA ARG A 318 15.43 -10.22 -10.05
C ARG A 318 16.21 -9.43 -11.10
N LYS A 319 15.53 -9.10 -12.19
CA LYS A 319 16.05 -8.16 -13.21
C LYS A 319 15.70 -6.73 -12.80
N PRO A 320 16.54 -5.73 -13.12
CA PRO A 320 16.16 -4.33 -13.01
C PRO A 320 14.89 -4.06 -13.82
N GLY A 321 13.93 -3.34 -13.23
CA GLY A 321 12.72 -2.91 -13.93
C GLY A 321 13.01 -1.74 -14.89
N ILE A 322 12.08 -1.46 -15.79
CA ILE A 322 12.11 -0.27 -16.65
C ILE A 322 11.82 0.98 -15.82
N CYS A 323 10.88 0.91 -14.89
CA CYS A 323 10.50 2.00 -13.98
C CYS A 323 10.80 1.63 -12.54
N TYR A 324 11.12 2.61 -11.70
CA TYR A 324 11.17 2.41 -10.25
C TYR A 324 9.80 2.10 -9.68
N ASP A 325 9.72 1.28 -8.65
CA ASP A 325 8.64 1.24 -7.69
C ASP A 325 9.08 1.91 -6.35
N VAL A 326 8.13 2.21 -5.48
CA VAL A 326 8.43 2.87 -4.19
C VAL A 326 9.40 2.05 -3.34
N ASN A 327 9.36 0.72 -3.44
CA ASN A 327 10.25 -0.17 -2.69
C ASN A 327 11.66 -0.19 -3.27
N SER A 328 11.82 -0.21 -4.59
CA SER A 328 13.13 -0.15 -5.26
C SER A 328 13.79 1.21 -5.03
N TYR A 329 13.03 2.30 -5.10
CA TYR A 329 13.52 3.64 -4.75
C TYR A 329 13.98 3.71 -3.29
N ARG A 330 13.16 3.25 -2.35
CA ARG A 330 13.54 3.19 -0.93
C ARG A 330 14.78 2.33 -0.69
N ARG A 331 14.89 1.18 -1.38
CA ARG A 331 16.07 0.32 -1.27
C ARG A 331 17.34 1.00 -1.79
N ALA A 332 17.24 1.74 -2.90
CA ALA A 332 18.38 2.49 -3.43
C ALA A 332 18.88 3.53 -2.41
N ILE A 333 17.98 4.25 -1.74
CA ILE A 333 18.33 5.17 -0.65
C ILE A 333 18.98 4.41 0.50
N ASN A 334 18.39 3.28 0.96
CA ASN A 334 18.96 2.50 2.04
C ASN A 334 20.39 2.01 1.73
N TYR A 335 20.66 1.58 0.49
CA TYR A 335 22.00 1.21 0.06
C TYR A 335 22.96 2.41 0.03
N GLY A 336 22.47 3.60 -0.33
CA GLY A 336 23.22 4.84 -0.22
C GLY A 336 23.58 5.14 1.24
N CYS A 337 22.61 5.02 2.15
CA CYS A 337 22.84 5.20 3.59
C CYS A 337 23.81 4.16 4.18
N ASP A 338 23.68 2.87 3.84
CA ASP A 338 24.60 1.81 4.29
C ASP A 338 26.06 2.09 3.83
N ARG A 339 26.26 2.76 2.69
CA ARG A 339 27.57 3.12 2.16
C ARG A 339 28.11 4.43 2.73
N ALA A 340 27.25 5.42 2.91
CA ALA A 340 27.64 6.69 3.51
C ALA A 340 27.95 6.55 5.01
N PHE A 341 27.22 5.64 5.69
CA PHE A 341 27.32 5.38 7.12
C PHE A 341 27.50 3.88 7.40
N PRO A 342 28.68 3.32 7.06
CA PRO A 342 28.92 1.90 7.28
C PRO A 342 28.92 1.60 8.78
N TRP A 343 28.21 0.51 9.15
CA TRP A 343 28.21 0.08 10.56
C TRP A 343 29.61 -0.46 10.92
N PRO A 344 30.26 0.08 11.97
CA PRO A 344 31.67 -0.23 12.29
C PRO A 344 31.95 -1.71 12.52
N LYS A 345 30.96 -2.45 13.07
CA LYS A 345 31.08 -3.89 13.37
C LYS A 345 30.76 -4.80 12.16
N HIS A 346 30.42 -4.24 10.99
CA HIS A 346 29.98 -5.04 9.86
C HIS A 346 31.11 -5.92 9.27
N ALA A 347 32.33 -5.42 9.23
CA ALA A 347 33.57 -6.12 8.81
C ALA A 347 33.39 -7.17 7.66
N GLY A 348 32.49 -6.92 6.70
CA GLY A 348 32.21 -7.81 5.54
C GLY A 348 31.32 -9.04 5.85
N ARG A 349 30.86 -9.23 7.10
CA ARG A 349 29.99 -10.36 7.49
C ARG A 349 28.59 -10.23 6.92
N GLY A 350 27.99 -11.35 6.50
CA GLY A 350 26.58 -11.42 6.10
C GLY A 350 25.62 -11.21 7.27
N LEU A 351 24.39 -10.74 6.99
CA LEU A 351 23.35 -10.56 8.03
C LEU A 351 22.97 -11.86 8.77
N ASP A 352 23.13 -12.99 8.12
CA ASP A 352 22.92 -14.35 8.64
C ASP A 352 23.96 -14.74 9.69
N GLN A 353 25.15 -14.17 9.62
CA GLN A 353 26.27 -14.41 10.53
C GLN A 353 26.25 -13.55 11.81
N LEU A 354 25.31 -12.62 11.93
CA LEU A 354 25.17 -11.73 13.08
C LEU A 354 24.38 -12.40 14.21
N THR A 355 24.85 -12.18 15.47
CA THR A 355 24.10 -12.61 16.66
C THR A 355 22.80 -11.80 16.81
N PRO A 356 21.84 -12.23 17.64
CA PRO A 356 20.62 -11.46 17.91
C PRO A 356 20.91 -10.06 18.45
N GLU A 357 21.93 -9.92 19.31
CA GLU A 357 22.37 -8.64 19.90
C GLU A 357 22.96 -7.74 18.82
N GLU A 358 23.86 -8.25 17.97
CA GLU A 358 24.45 -7.51 16.84
C GLU A 358 23.38 -7.06 15.84
N ARG A 359 22.36 -7.89 15.60
CA ARG A 359 21.19 -7.50 14.76
C ARG A 359 20.39 -6.36 15.38
N SER A 360 20.25 -6.35 16.69
CA SER A 360 19.57 -5.27 17.42
C SER A 360 20.37 -3.97 17.36
N GLU A 361 21.69 -4.04 17.53
CA GLU A 361 22.60 -2.89 17.38
C GLU A 361 22.58 -2.33 15.95
N LEU A 362 22.67 -3.20 14.93
CA LEU A 362 22.55 -2.81 13.52
C LEU A 362 21.22 -2.12 13.24
N LYS A 363 20.13 -2.62 13.82
CA LYS A 363 18.81 -1.99 13.68
C LYS A 363 18.78 -0.60 14.32
N ALA A 364 19.41 -0.43 15.47
CA ALA A 364 19.53 0.88 16.12
C ALA A 364 20.41 1.83 15.30
N TRP A 365 21.56 1.35 14.78
CA TRP A 365 22.43 2.10 13.88
C TRP A 365 21.69 2.59 12.65
N ARG A 366 20.98 1.69 11.97
CA ARG A 366 20.16 2.04 10.81
C ARG A 366 19.02 2.99 11.15
N LYS A 367 18.41 2.90 12.33
CA LYS A 367 17.40 3.87 12.77
C LYS A 367 17.97 5.29 12.90
N ALA A 368 19.25 5.43 13.27
CA ALA A 368 19.91 6.72 13.41
C ALA A 368 20.40 7.32 12.07
N HIS A 369 20.77 6.48 11.10
CA HIS A 369 21.44 6.92 9.88
C HIS A 369 20.62 6.74 8.60
N HIS A 370 19.55 5.93 8.63
CA HIS A 370 18.69 5.73 7.49
C HIS A 370 17.47 6.65 7.53
N TRP A 371 17.04 7.00 6.35
CA TRP A 371 15.81 7.73 6.13
C TRP A 371 15.06 7.15 4.93
N HIS A 372 13.84 7.58 4.68
CA HIS A 372 12.99 7.04 3.62
C HIS A 372 12.34 8.15 2.78
N PRO A 373 12.00 7.89 1.51
CA PRO A 373 11.54 8.92 0.55
C PRO A 373 10.40 9.80 1.05
N HIS A 374 9.52 9.28 1.90
CA HIS A 374 8.38 10.07 2.40
C HIS A 374 8.81 11.19 3.35
N GLN A 375 9.95 11.05 4.03
CA GLN A 375 10.51 12.11 4.90
C GLN A 375 10.93 13.35 4.10
N LEU A 376 11.35 13.19 2.83
CA LEU A 376 11.68 14.32 1.95
C LEU A 376 10.47 15.26 1.74
N ARG A 377 9.27 14.70 1.68
CA ARG A 377 8.05 15.50 1.63
C ARG A 377 7.81 16.24 2.96
N HIS A 378 8.19 15.67 4.10
CA HIS A 378 8.18 16.39 5.38
C HIS A 378 9.21 17.52 5.38
N ASN A 379 10.44 17.29 4.87
CA ASN A 379 11.44 18.34 4.70
C ASN A 379 10.90 19.51 3.87
N ALA A 380 10.41 19.21 2.67
CA ALA A 380 9.83 20.22 1.78
C ALA A 380 8.66 20.97 2.43
N ALA A 381 7.76 20.25 3.11
CA ALA A 381 6.62 20.86 3.78
C ALA A 381 7.05 21.79 4.93
N THR A 382 8.06 21.39 5.71
CA THR A 382 8.62 22.20 6.82
C THR A 382 9.29 23.45 6.28
N ASN A 383 10.10 23.32 5.21
CA ASN A 383 10.76 24.47 4.59
C ASN A 383 9.77 25.44 3.99
N LEU A 384 8.78 24.94 3.21
CA LEU A 384 7.71 25.77 2.63
C LEU A 384 6.90 26.51 3.71
N ARG A 385 6.58 25.84 4.82
CA ARG A 385 5.87 26.47 5.93
C ARG A 385 6.71 27.57 6.58
N LYS A 386 7.99 27.31 6.80
CA LYS A 386 8.91 28.26 7.41
C LYS A 386 9.06 29.52 6.57
N GLU A 387 9.20 29.36 5.26
CA GLU A 387 9.46 30.44 4.32
C GLU A 387 8.19 31.19 3.90
N PHE A 388 7.15 30.46 3.48
CA PHE A 388 5.94 31.02 2.86
C PHE A 388 4.65 30.86 3.68
N GLY A 389 4.72 30.23 4.83
CA GLY A 389 3.57 29.98 5.69
C GLY A 389 2.79 28.71 5.34
N ILE A 390 1.80 28.38 6.19
CA ILE A 390 1.10 27.09 6.13
C ILE A 390 0.16 26.97 4.93
N GLU A 391 -0.44 28.07 4.48
CA GLU A 391 -1.35 28.06 3.32
C GLU A 391 -0.61 27.77 2.02
N ALA A 392 0.55 28.40 1.80
CA ALA A 392 1.40 28.12 0.65
C ALA A 392 1.86 26.64 0.65
N ALA A 393 2.30 26.15 1.81
CA ALA A 393 2.65 24.74 1.98
C ALA A 393 1.45 23.83 1.65
N ARG A 394 0.24 24.14 2.10
CA ARG A 394 -0.98 23.38 1.84
C ARG A 394 -1.27 23.28 0.33
N LEU A 395 -1.19 24.37 -0.39
CA LEU A 395 -1.44 24.44 -1.84
C LEU A 395 -0.43 23.57 -2.61
N ILE A 396 0.87 23.73 -2.34
CA ILE A 396 1.95 22.98 -3.02
C ILE A 396 1.86 21.48 -2.71
N LEU A 397 1.56 21.13 -1.44
CA LEU A 397 1.35 19.74 -1.02
C LEU A 397 0.07 19.14 -1.62
N GLY A 398 -0.88 19.94 -2.07
CA GLY A 398 -2.19 19.49 -2.54
C GLY A 398 -3.02 18.87 -1.43
N HIS A 399 -3.08 19.50 -0.26
CA HIS A 399 -3.90 19.06 0.86
C HIS A 399 -5.23 19.84 0.87
N LYS A 400 -6.34 19.13 1.09
CA LYS A 400 -7.68 19.75 1.20
C LYS A 400 -7.82 20.62 2.45
N SER A 401 -7.18 20.23 3.57
CA SER A 401 -7.27 20.96 4.84
C SER A 401 -5.89 21.28 5.40
N VAL A 402 -5.84 22.38 6.17
CA VAL A 402 -4.65 22.82 6.92
C VAL A 402 -4.21 21.75 7.93
N THR A 403 -5.15 21.11 8.63
CA THR A 403 -4.88 20.05 9.61
C THR A 403 -4.04 18.90 9.05
N VAL A 404 -4.24 18.54 7.77
CA VAL A 404 -3.40 17.52 7.12
C VAL A 404 -1.98 18.07 6.90
N THR A 405 -1.84 19.36 6.59
CA THR A 405 -0.54 20.01 6.39
C THR A 405 0.25 20.11 7.69
N GLU A 406 -0.41 20.35 8.81
CA GLU A 406 0.21 20.38 10.15
C GLU A 406 0.92 19.07 10.53
N ILE A 407 0.43 17.92 10.03
CA ILE A 407 1.08 16.61 10.25
C ILE A 407 2.45 16.54 9.56
N TYR A 408 2.60 17.22 8.41
CA TYR A 408 3.81 17.16 7.59
C TYR A 408 4.78 18.30 7.90
N ALA A 409 4.30 19.44 8.35
CA ALA A 409 5.11 20.61 8.61
C ALA A 409 5.30 20.79 10.13
N GLU A 410 6.54 20.73 10.60
CA GLU A 410 6.86 21.01 12.00
C GLU A 410 6.52 22.46 12.35
N LEU A 411 6.09 22.69 13.60
CA LEU A 411 5.86 24.03 14.13
C LEU A 411 7.18 24.79 14.20
N ASP A 412 7.21 25.96 13.62
CA ASP A 412 8.34 26.89 13.74
C ASP A 412 8.26 27.62 15.09
N ARG A 413 8.82 27.00 16.11
CA ARG A 413 8.88 27.56 17.46
C ARG A 413 9.81 28.78 17.55
N GLN A 414 10.83 28.82 16.69
CA GLN A 414 11.74 29.95 16.64
C GLN A 414 11.00 31.19 16.16
N LYS A 415 10.21 31.07 15.08
CA LYS A 415 9.39 32.18 14.58
C LYS A 415 8.39 32.69 15.62
N ALA A 416 7.81 31.78 16.41
CA ALA A 416 6.93 32.17 17.52
C ALA A 416 7.68 32.97 18.59
N SER A 417 8.90 32.51 18.98
CA SER A 417 9.77 33.22 19.90
C SER A 417 10.20 34.60 19.39
N ASP A 418 10.57 34.67 18.09
CA ASP A 418 11.00 35.91 17.44
C ASP A 418 9.85 36.94 17.32
N ILE A 419 8.62 36.46 17.13
CA ILE A 419 7.42 37.32 17.12
C ILE A 419 7.17 37.87 18.52
N ILE A 420 7.14 36.99 19.53
CA ILE A 420 6.91 37.42 20.92
C ILE A 420 7.99 38.39 21.40
N ALA A 421 9.26 38.15 21.04
CA ALA A 421 10.35 39.07 21.34
C ALA A 421 10.20 40.48 20.70
N LYS A 422 9.38 40.61 19.64
CA LYS A 422 9.05 41.90 18.98
C LYS A 422 7.77 42.55 19.52
N VAL A 423 6.91 41.77 20.13
CA VAL A 423 5.64 42.26 20.68
C VAL A 423 5.76 42.75 22.12
N GLY A 424 6.78 42.33 22.83
CA GLY A 424 7.08 42.68 24.21
C GLY A 424 7.56 41.50 24.98
#